data_7dfdac59533ee4ea6beebb798e580e7a
#
_entry.id   7dfdac59533ee4ea6beebb798e580e7a
#
_cell.length_a   1.000
_cell.length_b   1.000
_cell.length_c   1.000
_cell.angle_alpha   90.00
_cell.angle_beta   90.00
_cell.angle_gamma   90.00
#
_symmetry.space_group_name_H-M   'P 1'
#
loop_
_entity.id
_entity.type
_entity.pdbx_description
1 polymer ?
#
loop_
_entity_poly.entity_id
_entity_poly.type
_entity_poly.pdbx_seq_one_letter_code
_entity_poly.pdbx_strand_id
1 'polypeptide(L)'
;TKPTQVELHLHELQEKQQLLINKEKLGDVLHLENRLIPVVVEMENCGFGINKERLLDVMVDYSTELNDALGHFKEAFGEEINPNSPKQLKEAFKKKDLKLSDTGEQTLKEEDHPLTMCVLNYRSAKKQMEQAETLLKAIEEDGRIHARFEPTGTNTGRFSSKRPNLQNIGRGNLRHCFTPADGNSLVVADYSQVELRVAAVVANEERMIEAYK
;
A
#
# COMPACT_ATOMS: atom_id res chain seq x y z
N THR A 1 22.49 10.12 41.70
CA THR A 1 21.20 10.80 41.46
C THR A 1 20.10 9.76 41.54
N LYS A 2 19.02 10.03 42.27
CA LYS A 2 17.88 9.13 42.33
C LYS A 2 17.18 9.11 40.95
N PRO A 3 16.74 7.95 40.43
CA PRO A 3 16.04 7.90 39.15
C PRO A 3 14.74 8.72 39.23
N THR A 4 14.38 9.34 38.11
CA THR A 4 13.11 10.03 37.98
C THR A 4 11.96 9.03 37.95
N GLN A 5 10.73 9.50 38.19
CA GLN A 5 9.54 8.65 38.15
C GLN A 5 9.33 8.05 36.75
N VAL A 6 9.73 8.76 35.70
CA VAL A 6 9.69 8.27 34.31
C VAL A 6 10.68 7.12 34.10
N GLU A 7 11.91 7.23 34.59
CA GLU A 7 12.92 6.17 34.49
C GLU A 7 12.48 4.90 35.20
N LEU A 8 11.84 5.02 36.38
CA LEU A 8 11.30 3.88 37.11
C LEU A 8 10.19 3.17 36.31
N HIS A 9 9.27 3.91 35.71
CA HIS A 9 8.22 3.31 34.87
C HIS A 9 8.76 2.66 33.60
N LEU A 10 9.78 3.23 32.97
CA LEU A 10 10.44 2.63 31.81
C LEU A 10 11.13 1.32 32.18
N HIS A 11 11.75 1.26 33.35
CA HIS A 11 12.40 0.03 33.84
C HIS A 11 11.39 -1.08 34.12
N GLU A 12 10.30 -0.76 34.83
CA GLU A 12 9.21 -1.73 35.07
C GLU A 12 8.59 -2.22 33.77
N LEU A 13 8.42 -1.35 32.78
CA LEU A 13 7.92 -1.72 31.47
C LEU A 13 8.88 -2.68 30.75
N GLN A 14 10.17 -2.36 30.78
CA GLN A 14 11.22 -3.20 30.18
C GLN A 14 11.25 -4.60 30.80
N GLU A 15 11.16 -4.70 32.14
CA GLU A 15 11.12 -6.01 32.81
C GLU A 15 9.92 -6.85 32.38
N LYS A 16 8.72 -6.23 32.32
CA LYS A 16 7.50 -6.91 31.87
C LYS A 16 7.60 -7.37 30.41
N GLN A 17 8.13 -6.51 29.54
CA GLN A 17 8.37 -6.86 28.14
C GLN A 17 9.37 -8.01 28.02
N GLN A 18 10.48 -7.98 28.79
CA GLN A 18 11.48 -9.03 28.74
C GLN A 18 10.92 -10.40 29.17
N LEU A 19 10.04 -10.41 30.17
CA LEU A 19 9.35 -11.66 30.58
C LEU A 19 8.48 -12.22 29.47
N LEU A 20 7.74 -11.37 28.75
CA LEU A 20 6.92 -11.77 27.60
C LEU A 20 7.78 -12.26 26.43
N ILE A 21 8.85 -11.56 26.10
CA ILE A 21 9.79 -11.94 25.04
C ILE A 21 10.37 -13.33 25.32
N ASN A 22 10.78 -13.59 26.55
CA ASN A 22 11.31 -14.87 26.93
C ASN A 22 10.26 -15.99 26.89
N LYS A 23 9.06 -15.71 27.40
CA LYS A 23 7.93 -16.64 27.38
C LYS A 23 7.53 -17.05 25.96
N GLU A 24 7.43 -16.08 25.07
CA GLU A 24 7.00 -16.28 23.68
C GLU A 24 8.18 -16.63 22.73
N LYS A 25 9.40 -16.74 23.26
CA LYS A 25 10.64 -17.07 22.51
C LYS A 25 10.93 -16.08 21.37
N LEU A 26 10.69 -14.80 21.60
CA LEU A 26 10.85 -13.73 20.59
C LEU A 26 12.23 -13.06 20.58
N GLY A 27 13.22 -13.62 21.24
CA GLY A 27 14.58 -13.03 21.36
C GLY A 27 15.24 -12.75 20.02
N ASP A 28 15.19 -13.69 19.08
CA ASP A 28 15.77 -13.54 17.73
C ASP A 28 15.02 -12.48 16.91
N VAL A 29 13.69 -12.43 17.04
CA VAL A 29 12.85 -11.40 16.39
C VAL A 29 13.21 -10.03 16.92
N LEU A 30 13.30 -9.87 18.25
CA LEU A 30 13.70 -8.60 18.86
C LEU A 30 15.09 -8.15 18.40
N HIS A 31 16.04 -9.10 18.33
CA HIS A 31 17.38 -8.79 17.84
C HIS A 31 17.38 -8.32 16.39
N LEU A 32 16.59 -8.96 15.51
CA LEU A 32 16.41 -8.55 14.12
C LEU A 32 15.80 -7.16 14.03
N GLU A 33 14.69 -6.90 14.73
CA GLU A 33 13.98 -5.63 14.73
C GLU A 33 14.88 -4.48 15.19
N ASN A 34 15.66 -4.68 16.27
CA ASN A 34 16.62 -3.67 16.73
C ASN A 34 17.71 -3.36 15.69
N ARG A 35 18.15 -4.34 14.91
CA ARG A 35 19.13 -4.13 13.83
C ARG A 35 18.52 -3.42 12.61
N LEU A 36 17.21 -3.50 12.44
CA LEU A 36 16.51 -2.80 11.35
C LEU A 36 16.33 -1.31 11.63
N ILE A 37 16.34 -0.87 12.90
CA ILE A 37 16.13 0.54 13.26
C ILE A 37 17.05 1.49 12.48
N PRO A 38 18.39 1.32 12.47
CA PRO A 38 19.27 2.23 11.73
C PRO A 38 19.00 2.18 10.22
N VAL A 39 18.66 1.01 9.66
CA VAL A 39 18.33 0.87 8.23
C VAL A 39 17.06 1.65 7.89
N VAL A 40 16.03 1.56 8.73
CA VAL A 40 14.77 2.30 8.53
C VAL A 40 15.01 3.79 8.63
N VAL A 41 15.79 4.25 9.61
CA VAL A 41 16.14 5.67 9.76
C VAL A 41 16.89 6.18 8.51
N GLU A 42 17.81 5.39 7.97
CA GLU A 42 18.53 5.75 6.73
C GLU A 42 17.59 5.80 5.52
N MET A 43 16.69 4.82 5.37
CA MET A 43 15.67 4.82 4.32
C MET A 43 14.77 6.06 4.38
N GLU A 44 14.27 6.40 5.57
CA GLU A 44 13.41 7.57 5.77
C GLU A 44 14.16 8.88 5.49
N ASN A 45 15.40 9.01 5.96
CA ASN A 45 16.22 10.18 5.72
C ASN A 45 16.66 10.33 4.27
N CYS A 46 16.98 9.21 3.60
CA CYS A 46 17.30 9.23 2.18
C CYS A 46 16.09 9.63 1.33
N GLY A 47 14.90 9.15 1.67
CA GLY A 47 13.69 9.37 0.91
C GLY A 47 13.74 8.78 -0.51
N PHE A 48 12.73 9.08 -1.31
CA PHE A 48 12.57 8.59 -2.69
C PHE A 48 12.51 9.76 -3.66
N GLY A 49 13.50 9.86 -4.54
CA GLY A 49 13.50 10.87 -5.59
C GLY A 49 12.31 10.70 -6.54
N ILE A 50 11.71 11.82 -6.95
CA ILE A 50 10.58 11.81 -7.88
C ILE A 50 10.73 12.94 -8.90
N ASN A 51 10.51 12.62 -10.17
CA ASN A 51 10.45 13.61 -11.23
C ASN A 51 9.05 14.26 -11.21
N LYS A 52 8.99 15.48 -10.68
CA LYS A 52 7.74 16.24 -10.52
C LYS A 52 7.08 16.58 -11.86
N GLU A 53 7.85 16.92 -12.89
CA GLU A 53 7.32 17.25 -14.21
C GLU A 53 6.63 16.02 -14.81
N ARG A 54 7.31 14.87 -14.81
CA ARG A 54 6.71 13.62 -15.27
C ARG A 54 5.48 13.21 -14.45
N LEU A 55 5.48 13.47 -13.14
CA LEU A 55 4.29 13.23 -12.31
C LEU A 55 3.12 14.09 -12.74
N LEU A 56 3.34 15.36 -13.06
CA LEU A 56 2.31 16.26 -13.56
C LEU A 56 1.77 15.80 -14.92
N ASP A 57 2.63 15.34 -15.83
CA ASP A 57 2.20 14.78 -17.11
C ASP A 57 1.30 13.55 -16.90
N VAL A 58 1.71 12.63 -16.03
CA VAL A 58 0.89 11.45 -15.66
C VAL A 58 -0.44 11.85 -15.03
N MET A 59 -0.48 12.93 -14.26
CA MET A 59 -1.74 13.44 -13.68
C MET A 59 -2.69 14.01 -14.74
N VAL A 60 -2.18 14.60 -15.82
CA VAL A 60 -3.01 15.02 -16.96
C VAL A 60 -3.68 13.82 -17.61
N ASP A 61 -2.92 12.73 -17.85
CA ASP A 61 -3.49 11.50 -18.41
C ASP A 61 -4.56 10.91 -17.48
N TYR A 62 -4.26 10.81 -16.18
CA TYR A 62 -5.22 10.29 -15.19
C TYR A 62 -6.46 11.15 -15.01
N SER A 63 -6.32 12.48 -15.17
CA SER A 63 -7.47 13.39 -15.16
C SER A 63 -8.39 13.14 -16.36
N THR A 64 -7.82 12.88 -17.53
CA THR A 64 -8.57 12.53 -18.73
C THR A 64 -9.28 11.20 -18.55
N GLU A 65 -8.56 10.14 -18.12
CA GLU A 65 -9.16 8.83 -17.85
C GLU A 65 -10.29 8.90 -16.80
N LEU A 66 -10.12 9.70 -15.75
CA LEU A 66 -11.15 9.89 -14.72
C LEU A 66 -12.38 10.59 -15.25
N ASN A 67 -12.21 11.63 -16.09
CA ASN A 67 -13.31 12.35 -16.70
C ASN A 67 -14.09 11.45 -17.67
N ASP A 68 -13.40 10.67 -18.49
CA ASP A 68 -14.01 9.71 -19.41
C ASP A 68 -14.78 8.63 -18.65
N ALA A 69 -14.16 8.05 -17.60
CA ALA A 69 -14.81 7.05 -16.77
C ALA A 69 -16.04 7.61 -16.02
N LEU A 70 -15.98 8.87 -15.59
CA LEU A 70 -17.12 9.56 -14.98
C LEU A 70 -18.22 9.84 -16.02
N GLY A 71 -17.87 10.20 -17.24
CA GLY A 71 -18.80 10.37 -18.35
C GLY A 71 -19.57 9.09 -18.62
N HIS A 72 -18.87 7.98 -18.85
CA HIS A 72 -19.48 6.66 -19.03
C HIS A 72 -20.36 6.23 -17.85
N PHE A 73 -19.90 6.54 -16.60
CA PHE A 73 -20.70 6.26 -15.42
C PHE A 73 -22.02 7.04 -15.42
N LYS A 74 -21.99 8.34 -15.73
CA LYS A 74 -23.19 9.20 -15.79
C LYS A 74 -24.14 8.79 -16.89
N GLU A 75 -23.64 8.41 -18.05
CA GLU A 75 -24.45 7.83 -19.14
C GLU A 75 -25.17 6.55 -18.70
N ALA A 76 -24.45 5.68 -17.97
CA ALA A 76 -24.98 4.40 -17.52
C ALA A 76 -25.99 4.53 -16.37
N PHE A 77 -25.77 5.43 -15.41
CA PHE A 77 -26.54 5.52 -14.16
C PHE A 77 -27.34 6.81 -13.99
N GLY A 78 -27.04 7.88 -14.73
CA GLY A 78 -27.62 9.22 -14.59
C GLY A 78 -26.76 10.15 -13.75
N GLU A 79 -26.94 11.43 -13.95
CA GLU A 79 -26.15 12.52 -13.33
C GLU A 79 -26.27 12.57 -11.79
N GLU A 80 -27.42 12.16 -11.25
CA GLU A 80 -27.72 12.30 -9.82
C GLU A 80 -27.13 11.21 -8.94
N ILE A 81 -26.58 10.12 -9.54
CA ILE A 81 -26.02 8.99 -8.77
C ILE A 81 -24.59 9.29 -8.39
N ASN A 82 -24.31 9.29 -7.09
CA ASN A 82 -22.94 9.42 -6.60
C ASN A 82 -22.18 8.06 -6.72
N PRO A 83 -21.14 7.97 -7.58
CA PRO A 83 -20.39 6.72 -7.78
C PRO A 83 -19.63 6.22 -6.54
N ASN A 84 -19.47 7.10 -5.53
CA ASN A 84 -18.82 6.77 -4.27
C ASN A 84 -19.81 6.35 -3.16
N SER A 85 -21.12 6.35 -3.44
CA SER A 85 -22.15 5.96 -2.46
C SER A 85 -22.59 4.52 -2.67
N PRO A 86 -22.19 3.56 -1.79
CA PRO A 86 -22.61 2.16 -1.91
C PRO A 86 -24.13 2.00 -1.92
N LYS A 87 -24.84 2.84 -1.14
CA LYS A 87 -26.30 2.81 -1.04
C LYS A 87 -26.96 3.20 -2.35
N GLN A 88 -26.55 4.34 -2.94
CA GLN A 88 -27.11 4.81 -4.21
C GLN A 88 -26.80 3.85 -5.36
N LEU A 89 -25.57 3.31 -5.40
CA LEU A 89 -25.18 2.30 -6.39
C LEU A 89 -26.02 1.05 -6.29
N LYS A 90 -26.26 0.53 -5.08
CA LYS A 90 -27.09 -0.67 -4.88
C LYS A 90 -28.52 -0.46 -5.35
N GLU A 91 -29.10 0.72 -5.07
CA GLU A 91 -30.43 1.08 -5.56
C GLU A 91 -30.46 1.26 -7.08
N ALA A 92 -29.41 1.87 -7.67
CA ALA A 92 -29.30 2.03 -9.11
C ALA A 92 -29.15 0.72 -9.85
N PHE A 93 -28.34 -0.22 -9.36
CA PHE A 93 -28.24 -1.57 -9.88
C PHE A 93 -29.59 -2.30 -9.82
N LYS A 94 -30.30 -2.22 -8.69
CA LYS A 94 -31.62 -2.82 -8.52
C LYS A 94 -32.65 -2.29 -9.53
N LYS A 95 -32.62 -0.97 -9.83
CA LYS A 95 -33.51 -0.37 -10.85
C LYS A 95 -33.22 -0.85 -12.26
N LYS A 96 -32.04 -1.40 -12.49
CA LYS A 96 -31.57 -1.99 -13.76
C LYS A 96 -31.61 -3.52 -13.76
N ASP A 97 -32.41 -4.11 -12.85
CA ASP A 97 -32.61 -5.55 -12.67
C ASP A 97 -31.36 -6.34 -12.26
N LEU A 98 -30.30 -5.64 -11.83
CA LEU A 98 -29.08 -6.27 -11.34
C LEU A 98 -29.08 -6.29 -9.79
N LYS A 99 -29.21 -7.49 -9.20
CA LYS A 99 -29.29 -7.67 -7.75
C LYS A 99 -27.93 -8.09 -7.20
N LEU A 100 -27.20 -7.15 -6.59
CA LEU A 100 -25.92 -7.40 -5.97
C LEU A 100 -26.05 -7.49 -4.44
N SER A 101 -25.25 -8.37 -3.82
CA SER A 101 -25.15 -8.48 -2.36
C SER A 101 -24.59 -7.20 -1.75
N ASP A 102 -23.54 -6.70 -2.37
CA ASP A 102 -22.87 -5.44 -2.02
C ASP A 102 -22.28 -4.78 -3.29
N THR A 103 -21.53 -3.70 -3.13
CA THR A 103 -20.85 -2.99 -4.22
C THR A 103 -19.33 -3.00 -4.04
N GLY A 104 -18.81 -4.01 -3.35
CA GLY A 104 -17.38 -4.26 -3.19
C GLY A 104 -16.72 -4.63 -4.52
N GLU A 105 -15.41 -4.46 -4.59
CA GLU A 105 -14.65 -4.71 -5.81
C GLU A 105 -14.77 -6.16 -6.27
N GLN A 106 -14.73 -7.10 -5.32
CA GLN A 106 -14.84 -8.53 -5.63
C GLN A 106 -16.22 -8.89 -6.21
N THR A 107 -17.30 -8.46 -5.54
CA THR A 107 -18.67 -8.70 -6.02
C THR A 107 -18.92 -8.12 -7.40
N LEU A 108 -18.38 -6.91 -7.65
CA LEU A 108 -18.54 -6.27 -8.96
C LEU A 108 -17.74 -6.99 -10.06
N LYS A 109 -16.58 -7.57 -9.74
CA LYS A 109 -15.77 -8.35 -10.69
C LYS A 109 -16.39 -9.71 -11.01
N GLU A 110 -16.97 -10.37 -10.00
CA GLU A 110 -17.61 -11.69 -10.17
C GLU A 110 -18.86 -11.62 -11.04
N GLU A 111 -19.58 -10.50 -11.02
CA GLU A 111 -20.78 -10.31 -11.82
C GLU A 111 -20.50 -10.13 -13.33
N ASP A 112 -19.32 -9.65 -13.69
CA ASP A 112 -18.85 -9.42 -15.08
C ASP A 112 -19.89 -8.76 -16.01
N HIS A 113 -20.54 -7.71 -15.51
CA HIS A 113 -21.59 -6.99 -16.22
C HIS A 113 -21.10 -5.60 -16.68
N PRO A 114 -21.51 -5.04 -17.84
CA PRO A 114 -21.07 -3.74 -18.29
C PRO A 114 -21.28 -2.61 -17.27
N LEU A 115 -22.37 -2.62 -16.52
CA LEU A 115 -22.63 -1.66 -15.45
C LEU A 115 -21.66 -1.78 -14.29
N THR A 116 -21.27 -3.00 -13.90
CA THR A 116 -20.29 -3.20 -12.84
C THR A 116 -18.90 -2.75 -13.30
N MET A 117 -18.56 -2.98 -14.55
CA MET A 117 -17.32 -2.51 -15.16
C MET A 117 -17.23 -0.96 -15.18
N CYS A 118 -18.33 -0.25 -15.46
CA CYS A 118 -18.35 1.22 -15.36
C CYS A 118 -17.95 1.71 -13.95
N VAL A 119 -18.48 1.07 -12.91
CA VAL A 119 -18.14 1.43 -11.51
C VAL A 119 -16.68 1.10 -11.21
N LEU A 120 -16.20 -0.07 -11.64
CA LEU A 120 -14.80 -0.49 -11.43
C LEU A 120 -13.82 0.44 -12.14
N ASN A 121 -14.08 0.80 -13.39
CA ASN A 121 -13.25 1.71 -14.17
C ASN A 121 -13.18 3.09 -13.51
N TYR A 122 -14.32 3.66 -13.11
CA TYR A 122 -14.34 4.92 -12.38
C TYR A 122 -13.53 4.87 -11.09
N ARG A 123 -13.73 3.83 -10.27
CA ARG A 123 -12.99 3.66 -9.01
C ARG A 123 -11.49 3.48 -9.22
N SER A 124 -11.10 2.77 -10.29
CA SER A 124 -9.71 2.58 -10.66
C SER A 124 -9.06 3.91 -11.06
N ALA A 125 -9.68 4.65 -11.99
CA ALA A 125 -9.19 5.94 -12.45
C ALA A 125 -9.10 6.95 -11.29
N LYS A 126 -10.13 7.01 -10.44
CA LYS A 126 -10.12 7.86 -9.25
C LYS A 126 -8.99 7.52 -8.29
N LYS A 127 -8.77 6.24 -8.00
CA LYS A 127 -7.69 5.78 -7.13
C LYS A 127 -6.31 6.15 -7.67
N GLN A 128 -6.10 6.04 -8.98
CA GLN A 128 -4.85 6.43 -9.63
C GLN A 128 -4.60 7.94 -9.48
N MET A 129 -5.63 8.77 -9.73
CA MET A 129 -5.53 10.21 -9.55
C MET A 129 -5.24 10.61 -8.10
N GLU A 130 -5.97 10.04 -7.14
CA GLU A 130 -5.76 10.28 -5.70
C GLU A 130 -4.35 9.87 -5.24
N GLN A 131 -3.79 8.79 -5.80
CA GLN A 131 -2.41 8.37 -5.53
C GLN A 131 -1.42 9.41 -6.08
N ALA A 132 -1.60 9.87 -7.31
CA ALA A 132 -0.73 10.88 -7.92
C ALA A 132 -0.76 12.20 -7.14
N GLU A 133 -1.94 12.68 -6.76
CA GLU A 133 -2.11 13.87 -5.91
C GLU A 133 -1.41 13.71 -4.54
N THR A 134 -1.53 12.51 -3.95
CA THR A 134 -0.89 12.22 -2.66
C THR A 134 0.64 12.28 -2.79
N LEU A 135 1.20 11.73 -3.86
CA LEU A 135 2.64 11.83 -4.13
C LEU A 135 3.07 13.28 -4.36
N LEU A 136 2.33 14.03 -5.17
CA LEU A 136 2.65 15.43 -5.46
C LEU A 136 2.71 16.29 -4.19
N LYS A 137 1.76 16.08 -3.27
CA LYS A 137 1.69 16.79 -1.99
C LYS A 137 2.80 16.37 -1.01
N ALA A 138 3.38 15.20 -1.20
CA ALA A 138 4.40 14.64 -0.34
C ALA A 138 5.84 14.96 -0.79
N ILE A 139 6.01 15.64 -1.93
CA ILE A 139 7.33 16.07 -2.40
C ILE A 139 7.82 17.20 -1.49
N GLU A 140 8.96 17.01 -0.86
CA GLU A 140 9.62 18.00 -0.01
C GLU A 140 10.55 18.93 -0.83
N GLU A 141 11.17 19.89 -0.15
CA GLU A 141 12.01 20.94 -0.79
C GLU A 141 13.22 20.36 -1.55
N ASP A 142 13.73 19.20 -1.13
CA ASP A 142 14.83 18.48 -1.77
C ASP A 142 14.41 17.67 -3.01
N GLY A 143 13.12 17.73 -3.41
CA GLY A 143 12.56 16.98 -4.53
C GLY A 143 12.32 15.50 -4.24
N ARG A 144 12.31 15.09 -2.97
CA ARG A 144 12.14 13.71 -2.53
C ARG A 144 10.88 13.53 -1.70
N ILE A 145 10.48 12.30 -1.52
CA ILE A 145 9.36 11.90 -0.65
C ILE A 145 9.93 11.12 0.53
N HIS A 146 9.75 11.62 1.74
CA HIS A 146 10.22 11.02 2.98
C HIS A 146 9.06 10.32 3.70
N ALA A 147 8.73 9.13 3.19
CA ALA A 147 7.69 8.30 3.81
C ALA A 147 8.18 7.68 5.12
N ARG A 148 7.25 7.40 6.02
CA ARG A 148 7.52 6.66 7.26
C ARG A 148 7.36 5.17 7.04
N PHE A 149 8.28 4.37 7.59
CA PHE A 149 8.26 2.91 7.52
C PHE A 149 8.18 2.30 8.93
N GLU A 150 7.21 1.43 9.13
CA GLU A 150 6.98 0.75 10.41
C GLU A 150 7.23 -0.75 10.23
N PRO A 151 8.34 -1.30 10.75
CA PRO A 151 8.65 -2.73 10.66
C PRO A 151 7.57 -3.62 11.29
N THR A 152 7.00 -3.16 12.40
CA THR A 152 5.98 -3.88 13.19
C THR A 152 4.56 -3.37 12.94
N GLY A 153 4.33 -2.66 11.82
CA GLY A 153 3.05 -2.00 11.53
C GLY A 153 1.91 -2.94 11.12
N THR A 154 2.18 -4.24 10.92
CA THR A 154 1.19 -5.25 10.54
C THR A 154 1.26 -6.47 11.44
N ASN A 155 0.13 -7.18 11.62
CA ASN A 155 0.08 -8.43 12.38
C ASN A 155 0.86 -9.59 11.72
N THR A 156 1.25 -9.42 10.45
CA THR A 156 1.99 -10.44 9.69
C THR A 156 3.50 -10.24 9.70
N GLY A 157 4.01 -9.21 10.40
CA GLY A 157 5.43 -8.86 10.43
C GLY A 157 5.94 -8.19 9.15
N ARG A 158 5.05 -7.84 8.20
CA ARG A 158 5.43 -7.04 7.03
C ARG A 158 5.57 -5.58 7.39
N PHE A 159 6.50 -4.88 6.75
CA PHE A 159 6.57 -3.43 6.83
C PHE A 159 5.25 -2.79 6.41
N SER A 160 4.88 -1.70 7.06
CA SER A 160 3.89 -0.76 6.54
C SER A 160 4.55 0.58 6.23
N SER A 161 3.97 1.34 5.30
CA SER A 161 4.45 2.67 4.93
C SER A 161 3.32 3.69 5.09
N LYS A 162 3.68 4.89 5.58
CA LYS A 162 2.75 5.99 5.85
C LYS A 162 3.37 7.33 5.42
N ARG A 163 2.52 8.29 5.08
CA ARG A 163 2.87 9.70 4.82
C ARG A 163 3.89 9.92 3.68
N PRO A 164 3.65 9.42 2.48
CA PRO A 164 2.52 8.61 2.01
C PRO A 164 2.78 7.10 2.11
N ASN A 165 1.75 6.27 1.80
CA ASN A 165 1.95 4.84 1.67
C ASN A 165 2.56 4.52 0.29
N LEU A 166 3.88 4.32 0.24
CA LEU A 166 4.62 4.00 -0.98
C LEU A 166 4.52 2.53 -1.40
N GLN A 167 4.09 1.63 -0.50
CA GLN A 167 3.94 0.20 -0.80
C GLN A 167 2.73 -0.11 -1.69
N ASN A 168 1.74 0.78 -1.73
CA ASN A 168 0.51 0.61 -2.49
C ASN A 168 0.55 1.24 -3.88
N ILE A 169 1.70 1.71 -4.36
CA ILE A 169 1.82 2.27 -5.71
C ILE A 169 1.69 1.16 -6.73
N GLY A 170 0.64 1.24 -7.53
CA GLY A 170 0.30 0.26 -8.56
C GLY A 170 1.40 0.10 -9.62
N ARG A 171 1.33 -0.98 -10.38
CA ARG A 171 2.13 -1.11 -11.60
C ARG A 171 1.58 -0.13 -12.64
N GLY A 172 2.42 0.71 -13.22
CA GLY A 172 2.01 1.68 -14.23
C GLY A 172 2.85 2.95 -14.20
N ASN A 173 2.32 4.01 -14.81
CA ASN A 173 3.04 5.25 -15.08
C ASN A 173 3.59 5.94 -13.82
N LEU A 174 2.91 5.84 -12.66
CA LEU A 174 3.40 6.41 -11.42
C LEU A 174 4.76 5.85 -10.97
N ARG A 175 5.03 4.55 -11.19
CA ARG A 175 6.35 3.98 -10.85
C ARG A 175 7.48 4.58 -11.65
N HIS A 176 7.20 4.99 -12.88
CA HIS A 176 8.19 5.61 -13.76
C HIS A 176 8.51 7.06 -13.38
N CYS A 177 7.77 7.65 -12.45
CA CYS A 177 8.08 8.98 -11.90
C CYS A 177 9.19 8.94 -10.85
N PHE A 178 9.48 7.77 -10.25
CA PHE A 178 10.56 7.64 -9.28
C PHE A 178 11.91 7.63 -9.97
N THR A 179 12.86 8.38 -9.42
CA THR A 179 14.20 8.57 -9.99
C THR A 179 15.27 8.34 -8.93
N PRO A 180 16.45 7.82 -9.32
CA PRO A 180 17.59 7.79 -8.41
C PRO A 180 18.11 9.22 -8.17
N ALA A 181 18.98 9.39 -7.18
CA ALA A 181 19.80 10.58 -7.07
C ALA A 181 20.81 10.66 -8.24
N ASP A 182 21.27 11.88 -8.53
CA ASP A 182 22.22 12.11 -9.63
C ASP A 182 23.45 11.22 -9.51
N GLY A 183 23.84 10.63 -10.63
CA GLY A 183 24.97 9.70 -10.70
C GLY A 183 24.70 8.29 -10.19
N ASN A 184 23.47 8.01 -9.70
CA ASN A 184 23.09 6.69 -9.21
C ASN A 184 22.10 6.00 -10.16
N SER A 185 21.86 4.72 -9.89
CA SER A 185 20.85 3.92 -10.59
C SER A 185 19.89 3.26 -9.58
N LEU A 186 18.63 3.09 -9.99
CA LEU A 186 17.67 2.29 -9.21
C LEU A 186 17.92 0.81 -9.47
N VAL A 187 18.14 0.04 -8.40
CA VAL A 187 18.17 -1.42 -8.46
C VAL A 187 16.84 -1.93 -7.89
N VAL A 188 16.10 -2.65 -8.72
CA VAL A 188 14.83 -3.27 -8.31
C VAL A 188 15.04 -4.77 -8.21
N ALA A 189 14.89 -5.32 -7.01
CA ALA A 189 15.03 -6.75 -6.76
C ALA A 189 13.87 -7.24 -5.89
N ASP A 190 13.34 -8.42 -6.21
CA ASP A 190 12.27 -9.07 -5.45
C ASP A 190 12.52 -10.57 -5.40
N TYR A 191 12.26 -11.17 -4.23
CA TYR A 191 12.35 -12.62 -4.07
C TYR A 191 11.09 -13.27 -4.64
N SER A 192 11.24 -14.05 -5.71
CA SER A 192 10.11 -14.76 -6.29
C SER A 192 9.50 -15.74 -5.30
N GLN A 193 8.24 -15.46 -4.90
CA GLN A 193 7.40 -16.33 -4.07
C GLN A 193 8.08 -16.79 -2.76
N VAL A 194 8.82 -15.90 -2.10
CA VAL A 194 9.62 -16.24 -0.92
C VAL A 194 8.83 -16.91 0.19
N GLU A 195 7.58 -16.46 0.45
CA GLU A 195 6.73 -17.04 1.49
C GLU A 195 6.41 -18.51 1.19
N LEU A 196 6.07 -18.85 -0.06
CA LEU A 196 5.77 -20.23 -0.45
C LEU A 196 7.04 -21.12 -0.42
N ARG A 197 8.19 -20.57 -0.79
CA ARG A 197 9.48 -21.29 -0.67
C ARG A 197 9.84 -21.59 0.78
N VAL A 198 9.68 -20.61 1.66
CA VAL A 198 9.89 -20.80 3.11
C VAL A 198 8.88 -21.80 3.68
N ALA A 199 7.61 -21.69 3.32
CA ALA A 199 6.57 -22.64 3.75
C ALA A 199 6.88 -24.06 3.30
N ALA A 200 7.34 -24.26 2.07
CA ALA A 200 7.75 -25.58 1.57
C ALA A 200 8.87 -26.19 2.40
N VAL A 201 9.87 -25.40 2.76
CA VAL A 201 11.00 -25.86 3.60
C VAL A 201 10.55 -26.16 5.02
N VAL A 202 9.75 -25.28 5.64
CA VAL A 202 9.27 -25.45 7.03
C VAL A 202 8.33 -26.66 7.14
N ALA A 203 7.47 -26.89 6.15
CA ALA A 203 6.57 -28.04 6.09
C ALA A 203 7.28 -29.33 5.63
N ASN A 204 8.52 -29.24 5.16
CA ASN A 204 9.25 -30.33 4.51
C ASN A 204 8.46 -31.00 3.37
N GLU A 205 7.76 -30.17 2.56
CA GLU A 205 6.93 -30.65 1.44
C GLU A 205 7.79 -30.82 0.18
N GLU A 206 8.20 -32.05 -0.09
CA GLU A 206 9.16 -32.39 -1.16
C GLU A 206 8.71 -31.91 -2.55
N ARG A 207 7.42 -32.05 -2.87
CA ARG A 207 6.88 -31.62 -4.18
C ARG A 207 6.98 -30.10 -4.37
N MET A 208 6.73 -29.34 -3.33
CA MET A 208 6.87 -27.88 -3.39
C MET A 208 8.36 -27.49 -3.47
N ILE A 209 9.22 -28.14 -2.68
CA ILE A 209 10.67 -27.88 -2.71
C ILE A 209 11.23 -28.13 -4.12
N GLU A 210 10.81 -29.24 -4.76
CA GLU A 210 11.25 -29.56 -6.11
C GLU A 210 10.73 -28.57 -7.15
N ALA A 211 9.48 -28.10 -7.04
CA ALA A 211 8.89 -27.13 -7.96
C ALA A 211 9.57 -25.74 -7.88
N TYR A 212 10.30 -25.44 -6.81
CA TYR A 212 10.98 -24.15 -6.61
C TYR A 212 12.52 -24.22 -6.81
N LYS A 213 13.07 -25.37 -7.13
CA LYS A 213 14.48 -25.49 -7.53
C LYS A 213 14.69 -24.96 -8.96
#